data_a46b6ded3d4cc7dc3fbe94a2c4de7865
#
_entry.id   a46b6ded3d4cc7dc3fbe94a2c4de7865
#
_cell.length_a   1.000
_cell.length_b   1.000
_cell.length_c   1.000
_cell.angle_alpha   90.00
_cell.angle_beta   90.00
_cell.angle_gamma   90.00
#
_symmetry.space_group_name_H-M   'P 1'
#
loop_
_entity.id
_entity.type
_entity.pdbx_description
1 polymer ?
#
loop_
_entity_poly.entity_id
_entity_poly.type
_entity_poly.pdbx_seq_one_letter_code
_entity_poly.pdbx_strand_id
1 'polypeptide(L)'
;CSRARATDQRLVSPDEPGFSAFVFKIQANMDPNHRDRIAFLRICSGGYTKGMKLQHCRMGKEIRISDAVTFMAGEREQAEHAVSGDIIGFHNHGTIQIGDTFTEGEQLQFTGIPHFAPELFRRIRLKDPLKTKQLQKGLKQLSEEGSVQVFMPQRNNDLIVGAVGVLQFEVVAYRLKDEYKVDCIYEPVNVFSARWVECEDQKKFEEFRKKAYENLAIDGGGHLTYLPPTRVNLSLMEERWP
;
A
#
# COMPACT_ATOMS: atom_id res chain seq x y z
N CYS A 1 -5.82 22.34 15.68
CA CYS A 1 -5.09 23.06 14.63
C CYS A 1 -4.36 22.08 13.74
N SER A 2 -4.63 22.12 12.45
CA SER A 2 -3.87 21.38 11.46
C SER A 2 -2.43 21.93 11.39
N ARG A 3 -1.46 21.05 11.27
CA ARG A 3 -0.03 21.44 11.10
C ARG A 3 0.34 21.36 9.64
N ALA A 4 1.28 22.19 9.19
CA ALA A 4 1.88 22.08 7.86
C ALA A 4 2.44 20.66 7.63
N ARG A 5 2.34 20.17 6.40
CA ARG A 5 2.79 18.83 6.01
C ARG A 5 3.88 18.93 4.95
N ALA A 6 4.91 18.08 5.10
CA ALA A 6 6.01 18.03 4.16
C ALA A 6 5.62 17.22 2.92
N THR A 7 6.06 17.71 1.77
CA THR A 7 6.04 16.99 0.50
C THR A 7 7.46 16.84 -0.04
N ASP A 8 7.60 16.18 -1.17
CA ASP A 8 8.86 16.07 -1.92
C ASP A 8 9.40 17.40 -2.43
N GLN A 9 8.56 18.44 -2.52
CA GLN A 9 8.93 19.74 -3.09
C GLN A 9 8.89 20.89 -2.07
N ARG A 10 7.89 20.90 -1.16
CA ARG A 10 7.66 22.02 -0.24
C ARG A 10 6.85 21.62 1.00
N LEU A 11 6.70 22.55 1.91
CA LEU A 11 5.71 22.44 3.00
C LEU A 11 4.36 22.97 2.50
N VAL A 12 3.30 22.22 2.79
CA VAL A 12 1.92 22.60 2.54
C VAL A 12 1.31 23.12 3.83
N SER A 13 0.85 24.38 3.81
CA SER A 13 0.14 24.99 4.95
C SER A 13 -1.35 24.65 4.91
N PRO A 14 -1.99 24.42 6.08
CA PRO A 14 -3.45 24.23 6.13
C PRO A 14 -4.28 25.42 5.60
N ASP A 15 -3.71 26.61 5.61
CA ASP A 15 -4.37 27.87 5.23
C ASP A 15 -4.30 28.13 3.71
N GLU A 16 -3.61 27.28 2.95
CA GLU A 16 -3.55 27.40 1.49
C GLU A 16 -4.92 27.15 0.85
N PRO A 17 -5.30 27.94 -0.16
CA PRO A 17 -6.64 27.84 -0.76
C PRO A 17 -6.81 26.59 -1.64
N GLY A 18 -5.73 26.10 -2.25
CA GLY A 18 -5.75 24.92 -3.12
C GLY A 18 -5.92 23.63 -2.35
N PHE A 19 -6.79 22.76 -2.85
CA PHE A 19 -6.99 21.44 -2.23
C PHE A 19 -5.75 20.57 -2.36
N SER A 20 -5.35 19.99 -1.24
CA SER A 20 -4.41 18.87 -1.22
C SER A 20 -4.74 17.86 -0.12
N ALA A 21 -4.58 16.58 -0.41
CA ALA A 21 -4.84 15.49 0.52
C ALA A 21 -3.97 14.28 0.23
N PHE A 22 -3.75 13.43 1.22
CA PHE A 22 -3.06 12.15 1.04
C PHE A 22 -3.87 11.00 1.63
N VAL A 23 -3.71 9.83 1.02
CA VAL A 23 -4.30 8.57 1.49
C VAL A 23 -3.44 7.98 2.59
N PHE A 24 -4.00 7.81 3.77
CA PHE A 24 -3.30 7.20 4.91
C PHE A 24 -3.79 5.80 5.26
N LYS A 25 -4.96 5.41 4.77
CA LYS A 25 -5.59 4.11 5.05
C LYS A 25 -6.48 3.68 3.91
N ILE A 26 -6.51 2.37 3.64
CA ILE A 26 -7.52 1.73 2.79
C ILE A 26 -8.21 0.66 3.63
N GLN A 27 -9.53 0.62 3.60
CA GLN A 27 -10.32 -0.36 4.34
C GLN A 27 -11.40 -0.94 3.44
N ALA A 28 -11.52 -2.27 3.44
CA ALA A 28 -12.65 -2.94 2.82
C ALA A 28 -13.93 -2.65 3.59
N ASN A 29 -15.04 -2.57 2.87
CA ASN A 29 -16.34 -2.52 3.51
C ASN A 29 -16.60 -3.82 4.28
N MET A 30 -17.11 -3.70 5.51
CA MET A 30 -17.47 -4.85 6.34
C MET A 30 -18.77 -5.52 5.90
N ASP A 31 -19.51 -4.94 4.94
CA ASP A 31 -20.69 -5.54 4.36
C ASP A 31 -20.31 -6.64 3.37
N PRO A 32 -20.66 -7.92 3.62
CA PRO A 32 -20.35 -9.04 2.72
C PRO A 32 -20.98 -8.89 1.32
N ASN A 33 -22.05 -8.11 1.19
CA ASN A 33 -22.76 -7.90 -0.08
C ASN A 33 -22.18 -6.77 -0.93
N HIS A 34 -21.42 -5.86 -0.32
CA HIS A 34 -20.81 -4.71 -0.98
C HIS A 34 -19.32 -4.72 -0.70
N ARG A 35 -18.53 -5.28 -1.59
CA ARG A 35 -17.06 -5.34 -1.48
C ARG A 35 -16.40 -4.01 -1.89
N ASP A 36 -16.99 -2.90 -1.50
CA ASP A 36 -16.42 -1.60 -1.73
C ASP A 36 -15.24 -1.38 -0.79
N ARG A 37 -14.16 -0.87 -1.32
CA ARG A 37 -13.04 -0.39 -0.54
C ARG A 37 -13.09 1.12 -0.46
N ILE A 38 -12.76 1.67 0.69
CA ILE A 38 -12.68 3.10 0.90
C ILE A 38 -11.25 3.49 1.18
N ALA A 39 -10.74 4.42 0.40
CA ALA A 39 -9.50 5.12 0.67
C ALA A 39 -9.80 6.32 1.58
N PHE A 40 -9.20 6.35 2.75
CA PHE A 40 -9.31 7.45 3.71
C PHE A 40 -8.22 8.47 3.45
N LEU A 41 -8.63 9.69 3.18
CA LEU A 41 -7.75 10.81 2.90
C LEU A 41 -7.80 11.83 4.04
N ARG A 42 -6.63 12.36 4.40
CA ARG A 42 -6.50 13.54 5.24
C ARG A 42 -6.37 14.77 4.35
N ILE A 43 -7.27 15.72 4.47
CA ILE A 43 -7.16 17.01 3.78
C ILE A 43 -6.07 17.82 4.48
N CYS A 44 -5.08 18.28 3.72
CA CYS A 44 -3.95 19.05 4.21
C CYS A 44 -4.08 20.55 3.98
N SER A 45 -4.72 20.95 2.88
CA SER A 45 -5.01 22.33 2.54
C SER A 45 -6.28 22.43 1.71
N GLY A 46 -6.83 23.65 1.61
CA GLY A 46 -8.04 23.94 0.85
C GLY A 46 -9.27 23.24 1.37
N GLY A 47 -10.24 23.03 0.47
CA GLY A 47 -11.51 22.40 0.78
C GLY A 47 -12.00 21.49 -0.33
N TYR A 48 -12.66 20.42 0.06
CA TYR A 48 -13.38 19.54 -0.85
C TYR A 48 -14.79 20.07 -1.09
N THR A 49 -15.22 20.04 -2.33
CA THR A 49 -16.61 20.25 -2.73
C THR A 49 -17.04 19.11 -3.66
N LYS A 50 -18.24 18.59 -3.46
CA LYS A 50 -18.78 17.48 -4.24
C LYS A 50 -18.70 17.74 -5.73
N GLY A 51 -18.18 16.75 -6.45
CA GLY A 51 -18.04 16.83 -7.90
C GLY A 51 -16.81 17.58 -8.39
N MET A 52 -15.92 18.05 -7.50
CA MET A 52 -14.67 18.67 -7.91
C MET A 52 -13.77 17.68 -8.64
N LYS A 53 -12.91 18.22 -9.47
CA LYS A 53 -11.90 17.47 -10.19
C LYS A 53 -10.57 17.56 -9.47
N LEU A 54 -9.93 16.43 -9.27
CA LEU A 54 -8.67 16.33 -8.58
C LEU A 54 -7.65 15.58 -9.43
N GLN A 55 -6.41 16.05 -9.36
CA GLN A 55 -5.25 15.37 -9.92
C GLN A 55 -4.83 14.24 -8.98
N HIS A 56 -4.87 13.00 -9.46
CA HIS A 56 -4.23 11.86 -8.81
C HIS A 56 -2.74 11.88 -9.19
N CYS A 57 -1.88 12.40 -8.32
CA CYS A 57 -0.50 12.75 -8.66
C CYS A 57 0.31 11.54 -9.16
N ARG A 58 0.29 10.40 -8.46
CA ARG A 58 1.01 9.19 -8.89
C ARG A 58 0.59 8.69 -10.26
N MET A 59 -0.69 8.76 -10.59
CA MET A 59 -1.23 8.27 -11.87
C MET A 59 -1.13 9.31 -12.99
N GLY A 60 -0.85 10.57 -12.67
CA GLY A 60 -0.87 11.67 -13.63
C GLY A 60 -2.24 11.90 -14.28
N LYS A 61 -3.33 11.55 -13.61
CA LYS A 61 -4.70 11.61 -14.15
C LYS A 61 -5.60 12.48 -13.31
N GLU A 62 -6.42 13.28 -13.99
CA GLU A 62 -7.55 13.99 -13.37
C GLU A 62 -8.70 13.01 -13.15
N ILE A 63 -9.27 13.03 -11.96
CA ILE A 63 -10.46 12.27 -11.60
C ILE A 63 -11.51 13.18 -10.99
N ARG A 64 -12.78 12.88 -11.24
CA ARG A 64 -13.90 13.60 -10.65
C ARG A 64 -14.42 12.82 -9.44
N ILE A 65 -14.51 13.49 -8.30
CA ILE A 65 -14.99 12.90 -7.06
C ILE A 65 -16.41 13.40 -6.77
N SER A 66 -17.39 12.53 -6.99
CA SER A 66 -18.83 12.85 -6.80
C SER A 66 -19.44 12.17 -5.59
N ASP A 67 -18.76 11.19 -5.00
CA ASP A 67 -19.29 10.26 -4.01
C ASP A 67 -18.36 10.10 -2.79
N ALA A 68 -17.66 11.18 -2.43
CA ALA A 68 -16.89 11.19 -1.19
C ALA A 68 -17.82 11.03 0.01
N VAL A 69 -17.34 10.31 1.02
CA VAL A 69 -18.06 10.06 2.27
C VAL A 69 -17.32 10.65 3.46
N THR A 70 -18.08 11.11 4.42
CA THR A 70 -17.63 11.45 5.78
C THR A 70 -18.14 10.43 6.77
N PHE A 71 -17.52 10.38 7.94
CA PHE A 71 -17.85 9.44 9.00
C PHE A 71 -18.17 10.23 10.27
N MET A 72 -19.42 10.24 10.65
CA MET A 72 -19.90 10.86 11.89
C MET A 72 -20.55 9.79 12.77
N ALA A 73 -20.07 9.62 14.00
CA ALA A 73 -20.62 8.70 14.99
C ALA A 73 -20.80 7.24 14.49
N GLY A 74 -19.98 6.78 13.53
CA GLY A 74 -20.06 5.43 12.95
C GLY A 74 -20.99 5.29 11.74
N GLU A 75 -21.72 6.33 11.39
CA GLU A 75 -22.55 6.39 10.16
C GLU A 75 -21.78 7.02 8.99
N ARG A 76 -22.08 6.54 7.79
CA ARG A 76 -21.54 7.09 6.54
C ARG A 76 -22.51 8.12 6.00
N GLU A 77 -22.02 9.31 5.78
CA GLU A 77 -22.77 10.37 5.11
C GLU A 77 -22.04 10.81 3.85
N GLN A 78 -22.79 11.21 2.83
CA GLN A 78 -22.19 11.77 1.63
C GLN A 78 -21.61 13.15 1.97
N ALA A 79 -20.33 13.35 1.65
CA ALA A 79 -19.65 14.61 1.88
C ALA A 79 -20.05 15.63 0.80
N GLU A 80 -20.75 16.69 1.16
CA GLU A 80 -20.98 17.84 0.28
C GLU A 80 -19.78 18.80 0.33
N HIS A 81 -19.23 19.03 1.52
CA HIS A 81 -18.08 19.89 1.78
C HIS A 81 -17.20 19.29 2.87
N ALA A 82 -15.90 19.53 2.77
CA ALA A 82 -14.94 19.23 3.82
C ALA A 82 -13.76 20.19 3.73
N VAL A 83 -13.05 20.44 4.83
CA VAL A 83 -11.99 21.44 4.92
C VAL A 83 -10.67 20.83 5.39
N SER A 84 -9.61 21.63 5.29
CA SER A 84 -8.29 21.26 5.82
C SER A 84 -8.38 20.75 7.25
N GLY A 85 -7.85 19.56 7.48
CA GLY A 85 -7.92 18.85 8.77
C GLY A 85 -8.97 17.75 8.82
N ASP A 86 -9.95 17.74 7.94
CA ASP A 86 -10.96 16.68 7.87
C ASP A 86 -10.42 15.40 7.24
N ILE A 87 -11.14 14.32 7.50
CA ILE A 87 -10.93 13.03 6.87
C ILE A 87 -12.14 12.70 6.02
N ILE A 88 -11.89 12.43 4.74
CA ILE A 88 -12.91 12.00 3.79
C ILE A 88 -12.55 10.64 3.20
N GLY A 89 -13.54 9.89 2.77
CA GLY A 89 -13.38 8.60 2.11
C GLY A 89 -13.71 8.68 0.63
N PHE A 90 -12.85 8.13 -0.22
CA PHE A 90 -13.12 7.91 -1.64
C PHE A 90 -13.37 6.44 -1.91
N HIS A 91 -14.37 6.12 -2.74
CA HIS A 91 -14.56 4.77 -3.22
C HIS A 91 -13.35 4.32 -4.05
N ASN A 92 -12.73 3.22 -3.65
CA ASN A 92 -11.52 2.70 -4.28
C ASN A 92 -11.81 1.43 -5.08
N HIS A 93 -11.81 1.55 -6.38
CA HIS A 93 -11.95 0.43 -7.31
C HIS A 93 -10.63 -0.33 -7.59
N GLY A 94 -9.60 -0.11 -6.75
CA GLY A 94 -8.32 -0.82 -6.82
C GLY A 94 -7.18 -0.01 -7.44
N THR A 95 -7.38 1.28 -7.73
CA THR A 95 -6.34 2.16 -8.30
C THR A 95 -5.66 3.05 -7.27
N ILE A 96 -6.36 3.39 -6.19
CA ILE A 96 -5.84 4.23 -5.11
C ILE A 96 -5.01 3.38 -4.15
N GLN A 97 -3.83 3.88 -3.78
CA GLN A 97 -2.89 3.24 -2.86
C GLN A 97 -2.66 4.13 -1.63
N ILE A 98 -2.23 3.50 -0.51
CA ILE A 98 -1.74 4.25 0.66
C ILE A 98 -0.55 5.10 0.22
N GLY A 99 -0.55 6.37 0.63
CA GLY A 99 0.46 7.34 0.23
C GLY A 99 0.10 8.17 -1.00
N ASP A 100 -0.90 7.79 -1.77
CA ASP A 100 -1.34 8.58 -2.92
C ASP A 100 -1.74 9.99 -2.52
N THR A 101 -1.37 10.95 -3.35
CA THR A 101 -1.66 12.38 -3.19
C THR A 101 -2.69 12.83 -4.23
N PHE A 102 -3.63 13.64 -3.77
CA PHE A 102 -4.64 14.29 -4.59
C PHE A 102 -4.57 15.81 -4.42
N THR A 103 -4.60 16.55 -5.53
CA THR A 103 -4.50 18.02 -5.55
C THR A 103 -5.44 18.62 -6.59
N GLU A 104 -5.58 19.95 -6.60
CA GLU A 104 -6.26 20.71 -7.67
C GLU A 104 -5.36 21.00 -8.87
N GLY A 105 -4.31 20.20 -9.11
CA GLY A 105 -3.46 20.29 -10.30
C GLY A 105 -1.97 20.44 -10.01
N GLU A 106 -1.59 20.74 -8.77
CA GLU A 106 -0.18 20.77 -8.38
C GLU A 106 0.36 19.33 -8.29
N GLN A 107 1.54 19.11 -8.86
CA GLN A 107 2.18 17.80 -8.79
C GLN A 107 3.07 17.74 -7.55
N LEU A 108 2.62 17.07 -6.51
CA LEU A 108 3.37 16.81 -5.27
C LEU A 108 3.11 15.42 -4.71
N GLN A 109 4.00 15.03 -3.79
CA GLN A 109 3.90 13.78 -3.05
C GLN A 109 4.13 14.06 -1.56
N PHE A 110 3.13 13.79 -0.73
CA PHE A 110 3.29 13.90 0.72
C PHE A 110 4.29 12.88 1.23
N THR A 111 5.19 13.33 2.11
CA THR A 111 6.25 12.53 2.75
C THR A 111 5.92 12.27 4.22
N GLY A 112 6.69 11.37 4.85
CA GLY A 112 6.53 11.05 6.28
C GLY A 112 5.29 10.23 6.62
N ILE A 113 4.63 9.64 5.61
CA ILE A 113 3.59 8.63 5.83
C ILE A 113 4.30 7.36 6.31
N PRO A 114 3.96 6.82 7.50
CA PRO A 114 4.65 5.65 8.01
C PRO A 114 4.45 4.43 7.09
N HIS A 115 5.52 3.94 6.53
CA HIS A 115 5.59 2.63 5.90
C HIS A 115 6.38 1.70 6.81
N PHE A 116 5.69 0.77 7.45
CA PHE A 116 6.35 -0.21 8.30
C PHE A 116 6.92 -1.32 7.43
N ALA A 117 8.26 -1.46 7.44
CA ALA A 117 8.90 -2.62 6.84
C ALA A 117 8.48 -3.87 7.63
N PRO A 118 8.21 -5.00 6.96
CA PRO A 118 7.88 -6.23 7.66
C PRO A 118 9.10 -6.76 8.43
N GLU A 119 8.84 -7.27 9.62
CA GLU A 119 9.85 -7.88 10.49
C GLU A 119 9.77 -9.41 10.48
N LEU A 120 8.60 -9.95 10.16
CA LEU A 120 8.32 -11.37 10.12
C LEU A 120 7.88 -11.78 8.73
N PHE A 121 8.38 -12.92 8.27
CA PHE A 121 8.09 -13.46 6.95
C PHE A 121 7.62 -14.89 7.04
N ARG A 122 6.60 -15.24 6.26
CA ARG A 122 6.07 -16.60 6.15
C ARG A 122 5.73 -16.90 4.68
N ARG A 123 6.00 -18.12 4.25
CA ARG A 123 5.46 -18.63 3.01
C ARG A 123 4.01 -19.02 3.23
N ILE A 124 3.13 -18.62 2.31
CA ILE A 124 1.74 -19.05 2.33
C ILE A 124 1.53 -20.22 1.38
N ARG A 125 0.88 -21.26 1.86
CA ARG A 125 0.52 -22.45 1.09
C ARG A 125 -0.98 -22.66 1.09
N LEU A 126 -1.50 -22.98 -0.07
CA LEU A 126 -2.90 -23.39 -0.22
C LEU A 126 -3.08 -24.84 0.24
N LYS A 127 -4.18 -25.10 0.94
CA LYS A 127 -4.65 -26.49 1.15
C LYS A 127 -5.33 -27.04 -0.11
N ASP A 128 -5.99 -26.17 -0.88
CA ASP A 128 -6.64 -26.51 -2.16
C ASP A 128 -5.99 -25.75 -3.32
N PRO A 129 -5.17 -26.42 -4.16
CA PRO A 129 -4.47 -25.77 -5.28
C PRO A 129 -5.39 -25.08 -6.29
N LEU A 130 -6.65 -25.48 -6.38
CA LEU A 130 -7.61 -24.88 -7.33
C LEU A 130 -7.98 -23.43 -6.96
N LYS A 131 -7.69 -23.01 -5.74
CA LYS A 131 -7.99 -21.67 -5.24
C LYS A 131 -6.85 -20.65 -5.37
N THR A 132 -5.86 -20.92 -6.21
CA THR A 132 -4.69 -20.04 -6.42
C THR A 132 -5.10 -18.61 -6.82
N LYS A 133 -6.05 -18.46 -7.74
CA LYS A 133 -6.53 -17.15 -8.19
C LYS A 133 -7.21 -16.37 -7.06
N GLN A 134 -8.00 -17.05 -6.23
CA GLN A 134 -8.67 -16.46 -5.07
C GLN A 134 -7.64 -16.03 -4.02
N LEU A 135 -6.61 -16.84 -3.75
CA LEU A 135 -5.51 -16.48 -2.87
C LEU A 135 -4.80 -15.22 -3.36
N GLN A 136 -4.37 -15.19 -4.61
CA GLN A 136 -3.68 -14.04 -5.19
C GLN A 136 -4.53 -12.78 -5.11
N LYS A 137 -5.82 -12.87 -5.43
CA LYS A 137 -6.77 -11.76 -5.31
C LYS A 137 -6.89 -11.29 -3.86
N GLY A 138 -7.08 -12.21 -2.92
CA GLY A 138 -7.22 -11.90 -1.49
C GLY A 138 -5.96 -11.24 -0.93
N LEU A 139 -4.79 -11.81 -1.19
CA LEU A 139 -3.52 -11.26 -0.73
C LEU A 139 -3.24 -9.87 -1.33
N LYS A 140 -3.52 -9.68 -2.61
CA LYS A 140 -3.39 -8.36 -3.24
C LYS A 140 -4.26 -7.34 -2.54
N GLN A 141 -5.53 -7.64 -2.30
CA GLN A 141 -6.46 -6.73 -1.63
C GLN A 141 -6.06 -6.43 -0.18
N LEU A 142 -5.64 -7.45 0.58
CA LEU A 142 -5.17 -7.28 1.95
C LEU A 142 -3.85 -6.49 2.04
N SER A 143 -2.96 -6.64 1.05
CA SER A 143 -1.74 -5.82 0.99
C SER A 143 -2.02 -4.36 0.65
N GLU A 144 -2.98 -4.09 -0.24
CA GLU A 144 -3.44 -2.75 -0.57
C GLU A 144 -4.08 -2.03 0.63
N GLU A 145 -4.68 -2.77 1.55
CA GLU A 145 -5.18 -2.24 2.83
C GLU A 145 -4.06 -1.96 3.85
N GLY A 146 -2.82 -2.37 3.55
CA GLY A 146 -1.67 -2.20 4.44
C GLY A 146 -1.58 -3.20 5.60
N SER A 147 -2.43 -4.23 5.60
CA SER A 147 -2.44 -5.26 6.65
C SER A 147 -1.18 -6.12 6.65
N VAL A 148 -0.67 -6.42 5.46
CA VAL A 148 0.55 -7.20 5.21
C VAL A 148 1.19 -6.74 3.92
N GLN A 149 2.43 -7.16 3.70
CA GLN A 149 3.11 -7.02 2.42
C GLN A 149 3.25 -8.40 1.76
N VAL A 150 3.12 -8.45 0.45
CA VAL A 150 3.20 -9.69 -0.33
C VAL A 150 4.38 -9.61 -1.27
N PHE A 151 5.18 -10.65 -1.31
CA PHE A 151 6.36 -10.76 -2.16
C PHE A 151 6.27 -12.03 -3.01
N MET A 152 6.57 -11.89 -4.28
CA MET A 152 6.62 -12.98 -5.28
C MET A 152 8.06 -13.20 -5.68
N PRO A 153 8.76 -14.22 -5.14
CA PRO A 153 10.13 -14.53 -5.52
C PRO A 153 10.26 -14.80 -7.01
N GLN A 154 11.30 -14.26 -7.64
CA GLN A 154 11.53 -14.44 -9.08
C GLN A 154 11.93 -15.86 -9.45
N ARG A 155 12.53 -16.61 -8.54
CA ARG A 155 13.03 -17.97 -8.77
C ARG A 155 11.95 -19.06 -8.78
N ASN A 156 10.78 -18.78 -8.19
CA ASN A 156 9.69 -19.75 -8.06
C ASN A 156 8.34 -19.04 -7.92
N ASN A 157 7.26 -19.81 -7.81
CA ASN A 157 5.90 -19.31 -7.68
C ASN A 157 5.43 -19.24 -6.22
N ASP A 158 6.35 -19.26 -5.25
CA ASP A 158 5.98 -19.11 -3.86
C ASP A 158 5.42 -17.71 -3.60
N LEU A 159 4.53 -17.62 -2.64
CA LEU A 159 4.05 -16.34 -2.13
C LEU A 159 4.57 -16.17 -0.71
N ILE A 160 5.32 -15.11 -0.47
CA ILE A 160 5.82 -14.74 0.85
C ILE A 160 5.00 -13.58 1.37
N VAL A 161 4.51 -13.71 2.60
CA VAL A 161 3.79 -12.66 3.31
C VAL A 161 4.70 -12.11 4.39
N GLY A 162 4.86 -10.79 4.39
CA GLY A 162 5.59 -10.04 5.40
C GLY A 162 4.64 -9.25 6.30
N ALA A 163 4.89 -9.29 7.60
CA ALA A 163 4.08 -8.60 8.62
C ALA A 163 4.98 -8.01 9.70
N VAL A 164 4.46 -7.02 10.44
CA VAL A 164 5.15 -6.42 11.59
C VAL A 164 4.99 -7.30 12.84
N GLY A 165 3.87 -8.02 12.96
CA GLY A 165 3.58 -8.85 14.13
C GLY A 165 2.88 -10.15 13.77
N VAL A 166 2.96 -11.13 14.68
CA VAL A 166 2.40 -12.48 14.49
C VAL A 166 0.89 -12.46 14.27
N LEU A 167 0.17 -11.62 15.00
CA LEU A 167 -1.29 -11.52 14.90
C LEU A 167 -1.79 -11.13 13.51
N GLN A 168 -0.99 -10.41 12.73
CA GLN A 168 -1.35 -10.05 11.37
C GLN A 168 -1.49 -11.28 10.46
N PHE A 169 -0.67 -12.31 10.65
CA PHE A 169 -0.81 -13.57 9.91
C PHE A 169 -2.13 -14.28 10.22
N GLU A 170 -2.54 -14.29 11.48
CA GLU A 170 -3.79 -14.91 11.92
C GLU A 170 -5.01 -14.17 11.34
N VAL A 171 -4.99 -12.84 11.40
CA VAL A 171 -6.04 -11.99 10.81
C VAL A 171 -6.13 -12.20 9.30
N VAL A 172 -5.01 -12.27 8.60
CA VAL A 172 -4.97 -12.50 7.15
C VAL A 172 -5.51 -13.89 6.81
N ALA A 173 -5.10 -14.93 7.55
CA ALA A 173 -5.61 -16.29 7.34
C ALA A 173 -7.13 -16.37 7.57
N TYR A 174 -7.62 -15.74 8.64
CA TYR A 174 -9.04 -15.65 8.93
C TYR A 174 -9.81 -14.96 7.80
N ARG A 175 -9.34 -13.78 7.36
CA ARG A 175 -9.97 -13.02 6.28
C ARG A 175 -9.94 -13.73 4.93
N LEU A 176 -8.82 -14.40 4.60
CA LEU A 176 -8.74 -15.23 3.40
C LEU A 176 -9.78 -16.36 3.41
N LYS A 177 -9.97 -17.00 4.57
CA LYS A 177 -10.97 -18.05 4.73
C LYS A 177 -12.39 -17.51 4.67
N ASP A 178 -12.69 -16.44 5.39
CA ASP A 178 -14.02 -15.87 5.49
C ASP A 178 -14.47 -15.16 4.23
N GLU A 179 -13.66 -14.21 3.73
CA GLU A 179 -14.01 -13.34 2.61
C GLU A 179 -13.75 -13.97 1.23
N TYR A 180 -12.68 -14.77 1.10
CA TYR A 180 -12.23 -15.33 -0.20
C TYR A 180 -12.44 -16.83 -0.30
N LYS A 181 -12.91 -17.47 0.78
CA LYS A 181 -13.12 -18.93 0.87
C LYS A 181 -11.85 -19.74 0.58
N VAL A 182 -10.71 -19.18 0.99
CA VAL A 182 -9.37 -19.77 0.82
C VAL A 182 -8.84 -20.23 2.17
N ASP A 183 -8.58 -21.52 2.30
CA ASP A 183 -7.90 -22.09 3.46
C ASP A 183 -6.41 -22.27 3.15
N CYS A 184 -5.58 -21.71 4.01
CA CYS A 184 -4.13 -21.67 3.82
C CYS A 184 -3.39 -22.02 5.12
N ILE A 185 -2.11 -22.36 4.98
CA ILE A 185 -1.17 -22.54 6.08
C ILE A 185 0.05 -21.66 5.86
N TYR A 186 0.74 -21.32 6.93
CA TYR A 186 1.99 -20.59 6.91
C TYR A 186 3.17 -21.52 7.21
N GLU A 187 4.22 -21.41 6.39
CA GLU A 187 5.48 -22.12 6.57
C GLU A 187 6.59 -21.11 6.86
N PRO A 188 7.58 -21.48 7.70
CA PRO A 188 8.77 -20.65 7.90
C PRO A 188 9.54 -20.44 6.60
N VAL A 189 10.16 -19.26 6.46
CA VAL A 189 11.10 -18.96 5.37
C VAL A 189 12.36 -18.31 5.93
N ASN A 190 13.47 -18.49 5.24
CA ASN A 190 14.72 -17.82 5.57
C ASN A 190 14.75 -16.46 4.88
N VAL A 191 14.08 -15.49 5.47
CA VAL A 191 14.09 -14.08 5.06
C VAL A 191 14.28 -13.25 6.33
N PHE A 192 15.36 -12.50 6.35
CA PHE A 192 15.70 -11.62 7.47
C PHE A 192 15.04 -10.26 7.37
N SER A 193 14.93 -9.72 6.16
CA SER A 193 14.42 -8.37 5.92
C SER A 193 13.93 -8.22 4.48
N ALA A 194 13.32 -7.09 4.16
CA ALA A 194 13.02 -6.68 2.78
C ALA A 194 13.68 -5.34 2.51
N ARG A 195 14.30 -5.19 1.32
CA ARG A 195 14.92 -3.95 0.84
C ARG A 195 14.45 -3.70 -0.58
N TRP A 196 13.84 -2.56 -0.80
CA TRP A 196 13.45 -2.11 -2.15
C TRP A 196 14.69 -1.63 -2.87
N VAL A 197 14.79 -1.99 -4.15
CA VAL A 197 15.98 -1.75 -4.96
C VAL A 197 15.65 -0.75 -6.05
N GLU A 198 16.35 0.37 -6.01
CA GLU A 198 16.31 1.41 -7.03
C GLU A 198 17.73 1.74 -7.47
N CYS A 199 17.96 1.95 -8.75
CA CYS A 199 19.27 2.31 -9.28
C CYS A 199 19.10 3.07 -10.60
N GLU A 200 19.76 4.23 -10.71
CA GLU A 200 19.76 5.03 -11.95
C GLU A 200 20.66 4.43 -13.04
N ASP A 201 21.74 3.73 -12.64
CA ASP A 201 22.67 3.06 -13.57
C ASP A 201 22.11 1.69 -13.98
N GLN A 202 21.56 1.64 -15.18
CA GLN A 202 20.97 0.42 -15.75
C GLN A 202 21.94 -0.77 -15.80
N LYS A 203 23.24 -0.52 -16.05
CA LYS A 203 24.24 -1.59 -16.12
C LYS A 203 24.51 -2.20 -14.74
N LYS A 204 24.67 -1.36 -13.74
CA LYS A 204 24.81 -1.80 -12.35
C LYS A 204 23.56 -2.52 -11.87
N PHE A 205 22.39 -2.03 -12.23
CA PHE A 205 21.12 -2.64 -11.89
C PHE A 205 20.99 -4.07 -12.45
N GLU A 206 21.36 -4.28 -13.72
CA GLU A 206 21.34 -5.62 -14.33
C GLU A 206 22.40 -6.58 -13.73
N GLU A 207 23.57 -6.05 -13.36
CA GLU A 207 24.59 -6.84 -12.66
C GLU A 207 24.10 -7.28 -11.27
N PHE A 208 23.48 -6.37 -10.53
CA PHE A 208 22.86 -6.67 -9.25
C PHE A 208 21.79 -7.76 -9.41
N ARG A 209 20.85 -7.58 -10.37
CA ARG A 209 19.78 -8.56 -10.62
C ARG A 209 20.30 -9.96 -10.88
N LYS A 210 21.36 -10.09 -11.67
CA LYS A 210 21.98 -11.39 -11.95
C LYS A 210 22.58 -12.02 -10.69
N LYS A 211 23.25 -11.23 -9.85
CA LYS A 211 23.92 -11.74 -8.64
C LYS A 211 22.95 -12.03 -7.50
N ALA A 212 21.93 -11.24 -7.35
CA ALA A 212 20.96 -11.36 -6.28
C ALA A 212 19.74 -12.22 -6.63
N TYR A 213 19.67 -12.77 -7.86
CA TYR A 213 18.48 -13.42 -8.43
C TYR A 213 17.75 -14.37 -7.48
N GLU A 214 18.51 -15.22 -6.74
CA GLU A 214 17.96 -16.21 -5.80
C GLU A 214 17.12 -15.60 -4.67
N ASN A 215 17.38 -14.32 -4.35
CA ASN A 215 16.75 -13.60 -3.24
C ASN A 215 15.96 -12.37 -3.72
N LEU A 216 15.67 -12.29 -5.01
CA LEU A 216 14.84 -11.22 -5.56
C LEU A 216 13.38 -11.63 -5.60
N ALA A 217 12.53 -10.69 -5.31
CA ALA A 217 11.07 -10.79 -5.40
C ALA A 217 10.47 -9.51 -5.98
N ILE A 218 9.24 -9.60 -6.42
CA ILE A 218 8.42 -8.45 -6.75
C ILE A 218 7.39 -8.29 -5.63
N ASP A 219 7.25 -7.09 -5.11
CA ASP A 219 6.24 -6.80 -4.09
C ASP A 219 4.83 -6.65 -4.70
N GLY A 220 3.82 -6.50 -3.85
CA GLY A 220 2.43 -6.31 -4.29
C GLY A 220 2.19 -5.04 -5.11
N GLY A 221 3.09 -4.06 -5.08
CA GLY A 221 3.08 -2.84 -5.87
C GLY A 221 3.85 -2.93 -7.20
N GLY A 222 4.54 -4.05 -7.45
CA GLY A 222 5.35 -4.25 -8.65
C GLY A 222 6.82 -3.82 -8.52
N HIS A 223 7.29 -3.48 -7.32
CA HIS A 223 8.66 -3.01 -7.10
C HIS A 223 9.61 -4.18 -6.85
N LEU A 224 10.82 -4.05 -7.39
CA LEU A 224 11.88 -5.03 -7.14
C LEU A 224 12.33 -4.96 -5.68
N THR A 225 12.36 -6.10 -5.03
CA THR A 225 12.71 -6.22 -3.61
C THR A 225 13.75 -7.31 -3.42
N TYR A 226 14.79 -7.00 -2.65
CA TYR A 226 15.78 -7.96 -2.19
C TYR A 226 15.36 -8.52 -0.83
N LEU A 227 15.31 -9.84 -0.71
CA LEU A 227 14.92 -10.58 0.49
C LEU A 227 16.16 -11.35 1.03
N PRO A 228 17.07 -10.71 1.76
CA PRO A 228 18.25 -11.36 2.29
C PRO A 228 17.89 -12.48 3.28
N PRO A 229 18.50 -13.66 3.18
CA PRO A 229 18.23 -14.76 4.11
C PRO A 229 18.79 -14.51 5.51
N THR A 230 19.84 -13.70 5.63
CA THR A 230 20.49 -13.37 6.91
C THR A 230 20.93 -11.90 6.94
N ARG A 231 21.25 -11.41 8.15
CA ARG A 231 21.83 -10.07 8.33
C ARG A 231 23.19 -9.94 7.61
N VAL A 232 24.00 -10.99 7.60
CA VAL A 232 25.30 -10.98 6.92
C VAL A 232 25.12 -10.80 5.41
N ASN A 233 24.15 -11.49 4.81
CA ASN A 233 23.84 -11.32 3.39
C ASN A 233 23.41 -9.89 3.08
N LEU A 234 22.61 -9.27 3.96
CA LEU A 234 22.21 -7.88 3.81
C LEU A 234 23.42 -6.94 3.81
N SER A 235 24.28 -7.02 4.85
CA SER A 235 25.46 -6.15 4.97
C SER A 235 26.41 -6.28 3.79
N LEU A 236 26.67 -7.51 3.32
CA LEU A 236 27.54 -7.75 2.17
C LEU A 236 26.95 -7.14 0.87
N MET A 237 25.63 -7.13 0.73
CA MET A 237 24.99 -6.53 -0.43
C MET A 237 24.99 -5.00 -0.36
N GLU A 238 24.77 -4.41 0.82
CA GLU A 238 24.84 -2.96 1.04
C GLU A 238 26.26 -2.41 0.82
N GLU A 239 27.29 -3.16 1.21
CA GLU A 239 28.70 -2.79 0.95
C GLU A 239 29.05 -2.84 -0.54
N ARG A 240 28.53 -3.83 -1.25
CA ARG A 240 28.86 -4.06 -2.66
C ARG A 240 28.06 -3.18 -3.62
N TRP A 241 26.84 -2.85 -3.24
CA TRP A 241 25.86 -2.12 -4.04
C TRP A 241 25.23 -1.00 -3.20
N PRO A 242 26.02 0.08 -2.92
CA PRO A 242 25.58 1.22 -2.12
C PRO A 242 24.47 2.04 -2.82
#